data_eaf5f2ae991be73f500f248421db88fb
#
_entry.id   eaf5f2ae991be73f500f248421db88fb
#
_cell.length_a   1.000
_cell.length_b   1.000
_cell.length_c   1.000
_cell.angle_alpha   90.00
_cell.angle_beta   90.00
_cell.angle_gamma   90.00
#
_symmetry.space_group_name_H-M   'P 1'
#
loop_
_entity.id
_entity.type
_entity.pdbx_description
1 polymer ?
#
loop_
_entity_poly.entity_id
_entity_poly.type
_entity_poly.pdbx_seq_one_letter_code
_entity_poly.pdbx_strand_id
1 'polypeptide(L)'
;LRTRLSANAHRYRGAMAEAGFTLLDGEHPIIPVMLGDAKLAQDFAARALELGVYVIGFSFPVVPRGQARIRTQMSAAHTFDQIDRTVAAFTQAGRELGVI
;
A
#
# COMPACT_ATOMS: atom_id res chain seq x y z
N LEU A 1 18.04 -13.73 -4.72
CA LEU A 1 16.88 -13.02 -5.27
C LEU A 1 15.66 -13.15 -4.39
N ARG A 2 15.33 -14.38 -3.99
CA ARG A 2 14.20 -14.63 -3.07
C ARG A 2 14.40 -13.95 -1.72
N THR A 3 15.64 -13.94 -1.23
CA THR A 3 15.98 -13.31 0.05
C THR A 3 15.73 -11.81 0.01
N ARG A 4 16.13 -11.14 -1.08
CA ARG A 4 15.89 -9.69 -1.23
C ARG A 4 14.41 -9.38 -1.35
N LEU A 5 13.65 -10.19 -2.09
CA LEU A 5 12.21 -10.00 -2.20
C LEU A 5 11.53 -10.16 -0.84
N SER A 6 11.90 -11.20 -0.09
CA SER A 6 11.37 -11.42 1.26
C SER A 6 11.72 -10.28 2.20
N ALA A 7 12.97 -9.80 2.17
CA ALA A 7 13.41 -8.69 3.01
C ALA A 7 12.65 -7.41 2.66
N ASN A 8 12.46 -7.13 1.37
CA ASN A 8 11.72 -5.95 0.91
C ASN A 8 10.26 -6.00 1.35
N ALA A 9 9.61 -7.14 1.17
CA ALA A 9 8.21 -7.32 1.59
C ALA A 9 8.07 -7.19 3.10
N HIS A 10 8.97 -7.78 3.86
CA HIS A 10 8.95 -7.73 5.32
C HIS A 10 9.14 -6.28 5.81
N ARG A 11 10.09 -5.56 5.25
CA ARG A 11 10.33 -4.15 5.61
C ARG A 11 9.11 -3.29 5.32
N TYR A 12 8.52 -3.46 4.13
CA TYR A 12 7.34 -2.71 3.73
C TYR A 12 6.15 -3.00 4.64
N ARG A 13 5.87 -4.29 4.91
CA ARG A 13 4.77 -4.67 5.78
C ARG A 13 4.93 -4.11 7.19
N GLY A 14 6.15 -4.22 7.74
CA GLY A 14 6.43 -3.71 9.08
C GLY A 14 6.26 -2.21 9.18
N ALA A 15 6.79 -1.46 8.21
CA ALA A 15 6.70 -0.01 8.20
C ALA A 15 5.26 0.48 8.01
N MET A 16 4.50 -0.15 7.12
CA MET A 16 3.09 0.20 6.89
C MET A 16 2.23 -0.10 8.10
N ALA A 17 2.42 -1.26 8.73
CA ALA A 17 1.68 -1.63 9.95
C ALA A 17 2.00 -0.67 11.09
N GLU A 18 3.26 -0.29 11.24
CA GLU A 18 3.69 0.66 12.26
C GLU A 18 3.07 2.05 12.03
N ALA A 19 2.90 2.44 10.78
CA ALA A 19 2.25 3.70 10.42
C ALA A 19 0.73 3.68 10.70
N GLY A 20 0.12 2.50 10.83
CA GLY A 20 -1.29 2.36 11.15
C GLY A 20 -2.16 1.77 10.04
N PHE A 21 -1.57 1.38 8.92
CA PHE A 21 -2.33 0.79 7.81
C PHE A 21 -2.73 -0.65 8.10
N THR A 22 -3.88 -1.05 7.55
CA THR A 22 -4.36 -2.43 7.61
C THR A 22 -3.97 -3.14 6.32
N LEU A 23 -3.19 -4.21 6.44
CA LEU A 23 -2.73 -5.01 5.31
C LEU A 23 -3.34 -6.40 5.40
N LEU A 24 -3.58 -7.03 4.24
CA LEU A 24 -3.96 -8.43 4.24
C LEU A 24 -2.73 -9.29 4.54
N ASP A 25 -2.91 -10.30 5.39
CA ASP A 25 -1.86 -11.23 5.75
C ASP A 25 -1.47 -12.09 4.55
N GLY A 26 -0.24 -12.58 4.57
CA GLY A 26 0.30 -13.46 3.56
C GLY A 26 1.76 -13.18 3.32
N GLU A 27 2.41 -14.07 2.58
CA GLU A 27 3.83 -13.97 2.26
C GLU A 27 4.07 -13.54 0.81
N HIS A 28 2.99 -13.18 0.09
CA HIS A 28 3.10 -12.75 -1.29
C HIS A 28 3.75 -11.39 -1.42
N PRO A 29 4.48 -11.14 -2.52
CA PRO A 29 5.01 -9.81 -2.81
C PRO A 29 3.91 -8.80 -3.15
N ILE A 30 2.71 -9.26 -3.50
CA ILE A 30 1.55 -8.39 -3.69
C ILE A 30 0.91 -8.17 -2.34
N ILE A 31 0.87 -6.91 -1.90
CA ILE A 31 0.42 -6.55 -0.56
C ILE A 31 -0.74 -5.56 -0.67
N PRO A 32 -1.98 -6.02 -0.51
CA PRO A 32 -3.12 -5.13 -0.53
C PRO A 32 -3.18 -4.28 0.73
N VAL A 33 -3.42 -2.97 0.56
CA VAL A 33 -3.64 -2.04 1.66
C VAL A 33 -5.14 -1.79 1.74
N MET A 34 -5.77 -2.17 2.83
CA MET A 34 -7.22 -2.14 3.00
C MET A 34 -7.67 -0.73 3.37
N LEU A 35 -8.60 -0.19 2.61
CA LEU A 35 -9.15 1.15 2.84
C LEU A 35 -10.65 1.13 3.14
N GLY A 36 -11.36 0.12 2.65
CA GLY A 36 -12.78 -0.11 2.95
C GLY A 36 -13.75 0.59 2.03
N ASP A 37 -13.60 1.89 1.84
CA ASP A 37 -14.51 2.71 1.04
C ASP A 37 -13.97 2.94 -0.38
N ALA A 38 -14.84 2.82 -1.38
CA ALA A 38 -14.47 2.94 -2.79
C ALA A 38 -13.92 4.34 -3.11
N LYS A 39 -14.59 5.39 -2.62
CA LYS A 39 -14.14 6.75 -2.86
C LYS A 39 -12.80 7.01 -2.18
N LEU A 40 -12.62 6.51 -0.98
CA LEU A 40 -11.38 6.65 -0.24
C LEU A 40 -10.22 5.97 -0.98
N ALA A 41 -10.47 4.79 -1.56
CA ALA A 41 -9.45 4.09 -2.34
C ALA A 41 -9.03 4.90 -3.57
N GLN A 42 -9.99 5.52 -4.27
CA GLN A 42 -9.69 6.36 -5.41
C GLN A 42 -8.94 7.63 -5.02
N ASP A 43 -9.37 8.29 -3.96
CA ASP A 43 -8.74 9.51 -3.46
C ASP A 43 -7.30 9.21 -2.99
N PHE A 44 -7.11 8.09 -2.31
CA PHE A 44 -5.79 7.66 -1.85
C PHE A 44 -4.86 7.40 -3.04
N ALA A 45 -5.34 6.68 -4.06
CA ALA A 45 -4.55 6.40 -5.25
C ALA A 45 -4.16 7.70 -5.98
N ALA A 46 -5.09 8.63 -6.10
CA ALA A 46 -4.83 9.92 -6.75
C ALA A 46 -3.78 10.72 -5.96
N ARG A 47 -3.90 10.77 -4.64
CA ARG A 47 -2.94 11.51 -3.81
C ARG A 47 -1.57 10.86 -3.83
N ALA A 48 -1.52 9.52 -3.80
CA ALA A 48 -0.25 8.79 -3.89
C ALA A 48 0.47 9.13 -5.20
N LEU A 49 -0.27 9.21 -6.32
CA LEU A 49 0.29 9.57 -7.61
C LEU A 49 0.89 10.99 -7.57
N GLU A 50 0.20 11.94 -6.94
CA GLU A 50 0.73 13.30 -6.77
C GLU A 50 2.03 13.30 -5.96
N LEU A 51 2.17 12.35 -5.04
CA LEU A 51 3.37 12.20 -4.21
C LEU A 51 4.44 11.32 -4.87
N GLY A 52 4.21 10.91 -6.12
CA GLY A 52 5.18 10.16 -6.92
C GLY A 52 5.05 8.65 -6.87
N VAL A 53 3.93 8.12 -6.35
CA VAL A 53 3.72 6.67 -6.24
C VAL A 53 2.47 6.27 -7.03
N TYR A 54 2.66 5.48 -8.09
CA TYR A 54 1.54 5.00 -8.89
C TYR A 54 0.98 3.70 -8.30
N VAL A 55 -0.30 3.71 -7.94
CA VAL A 55 -1.02 2.52 -7.47
C VAL A 55 -2.42 2.50 -8.08
N ILE A 56 -3.04 1.33 -8.07
CA ILE A 56 -4.40 1.14 -8.60
C ILE A 56 -5.33 0.80 -7.46
N GLY A 57 -6.47 1.50 -7.39
CA GLY A 57 -7.51 1.19 -6.43
C GLY A 57 -8.46 0.12 -6.97
N PHE A 58 -8.92 -0.74 -6.08
CA PHE A 58 -9.91 -1.78 -6.39
C PHE A 58 -11.11 -1.60 -5.47
N SER A 59 -12.32 -1.65 -6.05
CA SER A 59 -13.56 -1.51 -5.30
C SER A 59 -14.63 -2.40 -5.94
N PHE A 60 -15.84 -2.40 -5.36
CA PHE A 60 -16.95 -3.16 -5.93
C PHE A 60 -17.17 -2.75 -7.41
N PRO A 61 -17.45 -3.67 -8.34
CA PRO A 61 -17.69 -5.11 -8.12
C PRO A 61 -16.44 -6.01 -8.17
N VAL A 62 -15.25 -5.46 -8.41
CA VAL A 62 -14.00 -6.25 -8.49
C VAL A 62 -13.70 -6.89 -7.14
N VAL A 63 -13.97 -6.17 -6.06
CA VAL A 63 -13.88 -6.68 -4.68
C VAL A 63 -15.23 -6.44 -4.00
N PRO A 64 -15.55 -7.17 -2.91
CA PRO A 64 -16.82 -6.96 -2.20
C PRO A 64 -16.96 -5.54 -1.69
N ARG A 65 -18.21 -5.08 -1.52
CA ARG A 65 -18.51 -3.77 -0.94
C ARG A 65 -17.90 -3.67 0.46
N GLY A 66 -17.36 -2.51 0.78
CA GLY A 66 -16.72 -2.28 2.07
C GLY A 66 -15.30 -2.84 2.17
N GLN A 67 -14.79 -3.42 1.09
CA GLN A 67 -13.44 -4.00 1.06
C GLN A 67 -12.55 -3.36 0.01
N ALA A 68 -12.81 -2.11 -0.33
CA ALA A 68 -11.98 -1.38 -1.27
C ALA A 68 -10.53 -1.32 -0.77
N ARG A 69 -9.60 -1.38 -1.69
CA ARG A 69 -8.18 -1.47 -1.36
C ARG A 69 -7.32 -0.91 -2.49
N ILE A 70 -6.07 -0.62 -2.19
CA ILE A 70 -5.06 -0.42 -3.23
C ILE A 70 -4.16 -1.65 -3.25
N ARG A 71 -3.62 -1.96 -4.43
CA ARG A 71 -2.68 -3.07 -4.58
C ARG A 71 -1.28 -2.52 -4.66
N THR A 72 -0.40 -3.03 -3.82
CA THR A 72 1.03 -2.73 -3.88
C THR A 72 1.80 -4.01 -4.11
N GLN A 73 2.94 -3.90 -4.79
CA GLN A 73 3.76 -5.07 -5.10
C GLN A 73 5.21 -4.76 -4.86
N MET A 74 5.87 -5.63 -4.08
CA MET A 74 7.29 -5.55 -3.84
C MET A 74 8.05 -6.35 -4.87
N SER A 75 9.28 -5.90 -5.17
CA SER A 75 10.19 -6.53 -6.10
C SER A 75 11.57 -6.63 -5.45
N ALA A 76 12.34 -7.64 -5.85
CA ALA A 76 13.73 -7.75 -5.42
C ALA A 76 14.58 -6.58 -5.92
N ALA A 77 14.14 -5.88 -6.96
CA ALA A 77 14.84 -4.71 -7.49
C ALA A 77 14.64 -3.44 -6.66
N HIS A 78 13.63 -3.41 -5.79
CA HIS A 78 13.41 -2.25 -4.92
C HIS A 78 14.52 -2.12 -3.89
N THR A 79 14.97 -0.89 -3.65
CA THR A 79 15.89 -0.59 -2.56
C THR A 79 15.09 -0.27 -1.31
N PHE A 80 15.72 -0.39 -0.14
CA PHE A 80 15.09 0.01 1.11
C PHE A 80 14.74 1.49 1.11
N ASP A 81 15.57 2.32 0.48
CA ASP A 81 15.29 3.75 0.34
C ASP A 81 14.02 4.00 -0.46
N GLN A 82 13.83 3.29 -1.57
CA GLN A 82 12.60 3.39 -2.38
C GLN A 82 11.38 2.95 -1.59
N ILE A 83 11.49 1.87 -0.82
CA ILE A 83 10.41 1.37 0.02
C ILE A 83 10.06 2.41 1.10
N ASP A 84 11.06 2.97 1.75
CA ASP A 84 10.85 3.96 2.81
C ASP A 84 10.19 5.23 2.26
N ARG A 85 10.56 5.67 1.07
CA ARG A 85 9.90 6.81 0.40
C ARG A 85 8.45 6.52 0.06
N THR A 86 8.18 5.32 -0.40
CA THR A 86 6.81 4.88 -0.71
C THR A 86 5.96 4.88 0.56
N VAL A 87 6.48 4.32 1.65
CA VAL A 87 5.78 4.31 2.94
C VAL A 87 5.54 5.74 3.44
N ALA A 88 6.52 6.63 3.28
CA ALA A 88 6.36 8.03 3.67
C ALA A 88 5.24 8.71 2.89
N ALA A 89 5.18 8.47 1.56
CA ALA A 89 4.12 9.02 0.71
C ALA A 89 2.75 8.49 1.12
N PHE A 90 2.63 7.19 1.37
CA PHE A 90 1.39 6.57 1.81
C PHE A 90 0.97 7.08 3.19
N THR A 91 1.92 7.27 4.09
CA THR A 91 1.65 7.81 5.43
C THR A 91 1.08 9.21 5.34
N GLN A 92 1.67 10.05 4.49
CA GLN A 92 1.16 11.40 4.26
C GLN A 92 -0.27 11.37 3.70
N ALA A 93 -0.49 10.60 2.64
CA ALA A 93 -1.82 10.47 2.03
C ALA A 93 -2.84 9.91 3.04
N GLY A 94 -2.44 8.91 3.81
CA GLY A 94 -3.32 8.28 4.80
C GLY A 94 -3.73 9.24 5.91
N ARG A 95 -2.81 10.08 6.36
CA ARG A 95 -3.12 11.09 7.38
C ARG A 95 -4.03 12.17 6.83
N GLU A 96 -3.77 12.64 5.60
CA GLU A 96 -4.59 13.67 4.96
C GLU A 96 -6.03 13.21 4.74
N LEU A 97 -6.20 11.94 4.40
CA LEU A 97 -7.50 11.37 4.06
C LEU A 97 -8.19 10.68 5.24
N GLY A 98 -7.57 10.65 6.39
CA GLY A 98 -8.16 10.06 7.59
C GLY A 98 -8.12 8.54 7.63
N VAL A 99 -7.25 7.90 6.87
CA VAL A 99 -7.07 6.44 6.87
C VAL A 99 -6.36 6.00 8.15
N ILE A 100 -5.41 6.79 8.58
CA ILE A 100 -4.62 6.50 9.79
C ILE A 100 -4.53 7.70 10.72
#